data_d51714112dded6e1dee7940c710c1eec
#
_entry.id   d51714112dded6e1dee7940c710c1eec
#
_cell.length_a   1.000
_cell.length_b   1.000
_cell.length_c   1.000
_cell.angle_alpha   90.00
_cell.angle_beta   90.00
_cell.angle_gamma   90.00
#
_symmetry.space_group_name_H-M   'P 1'
#
loop_
_entity.id
_entity.type
_entity.pdbx_description
1 polymer ?
#
loop_
_entity_poly.entity_id
_entity_poly.type
_entity_poly.pdbx_seq_one_letter_code
_entity_poly.pdbx_strand_id
1 'polypeptide(L)'
;MLEVLEVFAPDNLARLAEGLLTTLEVALASIAIALIGGVGLGVVMAFGGRIARALCRVYLESVRIIPLLVWLFLVFFGSATLFDWHLPAIGASIIVFGVWGAAEMMDLTRGALTSTSTHQIQSARALGLSGAQTTWLIIFPQAFLALLPASINLFSRMIKTTALMSLIGAVELLKVGQQLIEINILKIPNASFYVYGLIFVLYFVLCYPLSYLSQRLEKKYQHNRG
;
A
#
# COMPACT_ATOMS: atom_id res chain seq x y z
N MET A 1 36.72 0.91 -12.97
CA MET A 1 36.18 -0.12 -12.03
C MET A 1 36.35 0.31 -10.57
N LEU A 2 37.47 0.91 -10.16
CA LEU A 2 37.67 1.45 -8.80
C LEU A 2 36.72 2.62 -8.48
N GLU A 3 36.47 3.52 -9.43
CA GLU A 3 35.55 4.66 -9.26
C GLU A 3 34.09 4.22 -9.01
N VAL A 4 33.68 3.09 -9.59
CA VAL A 4 32.34 2.53 -9.35
C VAL A 4 32.19 2.00 -7.92
N LEU A 5 33.30 1.49 -7.32
CA LEU A 5 33.31 1.04 -5.93
C LEU A 5 33.16 2.20 -4.95
N GLU A 6 33.52 3.42 -5.33
CA GLU A 6 33.28 4.61 -4.48
C GLU A 6 31.79 4.92 -4.31
N VAL A 7 30.97 4.64 -5.32
CA VAL A 7 29.51 4.77 -5.19
C VAL A 7 28.97 3.85 -4.10
N PHE A 8 29.59 2.68 -3.94
CA PHE A 8 29.22 1.65 -2.96
C PHE A 8 30.10 1.68 -1.70
N ALA A 9 30.73 2.82 -1.41
CA ALA A 9 31.49 3.00 -0.17
C ALA A 9 30.60 2.71 1.06
N PRO A 10 31.17 2.23 2.17
CA PRO A 10 30.39 1.87 3.37
C PRO A 10 29.45 2.97 3.85
N ASP A 11 29.88 4.23 3.81
CA ASP A 11 29.06 5.39 4.20
C ASP A 11 27.83 5.58 3.29
N ASN A 12 27.99 5.37 1.98
CA ASN A 12 26.91 5.46 1.01
C ASN A 12 25.91 4.31 1.18
N LEU A 13 26.41 3.10 1.47
CA LEU A 13 25.57 1.95 1.78
C LEU A 13 24.80 2.15 3.10
N ALA A 14 25.42 2.75 4.11
CA ALA A 14 24.76 3.10 5.36
C ALA A 14 23.59 4.09 5.11
N ARG A 15 23.83 5.15 4.33
CA ARG A 15 22.79 6.11 3.93
C ARG A 15 21.65 5.45 3.16
N LEU A 16 21.94 4.53 2.24
CA LEU A 16 20.93 3.76 1.52
C LEU A 16 20.13 2.86 2.46
N ALA A 17 20.77 2.25 3.45
CA ALA A 17 20.10 1.47 4.47
C ALA A 17 19.14 2.32 5.34
N GLU A 18 19.58 3.52 5.75
CA GLU A 18 18.72 4.48 6.46
C GLU A 18 17.53 4.91 5.60
N GLY A 19 17.75 5.23 4.32
CA GLY A 19 16.68 5.54 3.37
C GLY A 19 15.71 4.38 3.19
N LEU A 20 16.22 3.14 3.16
CA LEU A 20 15.40 1.92 3.11
C LEU A 20 14.55 1.75 4.37
N LEU A 21 15.12 2.01 5.56
CA LEU A 21 14.37 1.98 6.81
C LEU A 21 13.25 3.01 6.82
N THR A 22 13.51 4.25 6.38
CA THR A 22 12.47 5.27 6.23
C THR A 22 11.35 4.84 5.26
N THR A 23 11.71 4.22 4.13
CA THR A 23 10.76 3.63 3.18
C THR A 23 9.86 2.61 3.87
N LEU A 24 10.44 1.69 4.63
CA LEU A 24 9.71 0.64 5.35
C LEU A 24 8.86 1.21 6.48
N GLU A 25 9.36 2.16 7.24
CA GLU A 25 8.63 2.83 8.33
C GLU A 25 7.35 3.49 7.81
N VAL A 26 7.46 4.31 6.76
CA VAL A 26 6.30 4.97 6.13
C VAL A 26 5.34 3.95 5.54
N ALA A 27 5.86 2.92 4.86
CA ALA A 27 5.02 1.86 4.28
C ALA A 27 4.24 1.12 5.36
N LEU A 28 4.91 0.67 6.44
CA LEU A 28 4.26 -0.09 7.53
C LEU A 28 3.23 0.74 8.29
N ALA A 29 3.54 2.01 8.59
CA ALA A 29 2.58 2.93 9.22
C ALA A 29 1.34 3.14 8.35
N SER A 30 1.54 3.37 7.05
CA SER A 30 0.45 3.53 6.08
C SER A 30 -0.37 2.24 5.91
N ILE A 31 0.28 1.07 5.90
CA ILE A 31 -0.39 -0.24 5.85
C ILE A 31 -1.24 -0.48 7.09
N ALA A 32 -0.77 -0.10 8.28
CA ALA A 32 -1.55 -0.22 9.50
C ALA A 32 -2.85 0.62 9.44
N ILE A 33 -2.76 1.87 8.96
CA ILE A 33 -3.93 2.73 8.72
C ILE A 33 -4.86 2.09 7.68
N ALA A 34 -4.31 1.59 6.58
CA ALA A 34 -5.06 0.93 5.52
C ALA A 34 -5.81 -0.31 6.02
N LEU A 35 -5.17 -1.15 6.84
CA LEU A 35 -5.79 -2.33 7.42
C LEU A 35 -6.93 -1.96 8.38
N ILE A 36 -6.66 -1.11 9.35
CA ILE A 36 -7.65 -0.76 10.39
C ILE A 36 -8.83 -0.01 9.75
N GLY A 37 -8.54 1.07 9.02
CA GLY A 37 -9.58 1.91 8.40
C GLY A 37 -10.28 1.20 7.25
N GLY A 38 -9.52 0.56 6.35
CA GLY A 38 -10.04 -0.05 5.14
C GLY A 38 -10.90 -1.29 5.41
N VAL A 39 -10.48 -2.17 6.34
CA VAL A 39 -11.31 -3.33 6.70
C VAL A 39 -12.61 -2.87 7.35
N GLY A 40 -12.55 -1.93 8.30
CA GLY A 40 -13.75 -1.38 8.94
C GLY A 40 -14.72 -0.75 7.94
N LEU A 41 -14.22 0.15 7.08
CA LEU A 41 -15.01 0.79 6.03
C LEU A 41 -15.51 -0.22 4.98
N GLY A 42 -14.76 -1.28 4.69
CA GLY A 42 -15.17 -2.35 3.77
C GLY A 42 -16.37 -3.14 4.29
N VAL A 43 -16.39 -3.44 5.58
CA VAL A 43 -17.58 -4.04 6.25
C VAL A 43 -18.77 -3.09 6.17
N VAL A 44 -18.59 -1.79 6.45
CA VAL A 44 -19.63 -0.78 6.30
C VAL A 44 -20.12 -0.69 4.87
N MET A 45 -19.23 -0.74 3.88
CA MET A 45 -19.58 -0.70 2.46
C MET A 45 -20.32 -1.97 1.99
N ALA A 46 -20.02 -3.14 2.59
CA ALA A 46 -20.70 -4.40 2.28
C ALA A 46 -22.10 -4.50 2.87
N PHE A 47 -22.25 -4.15 4.15
CA PHE A 47 -23.47 -4.42 4.93
C PHE A 47 -24.24 -3.17 5.38
N GLY A 48 -23.66 -1.99 5.22
CA GLY A 48 -24.24 -0.73 5.65
C GLY A 48 -25.45 -0.27 4.83
N GLY A 49 -26.13 0.75 5.34
CA GLY A 49 -27.27 1.40 4.66
C GLY A 49 -26.87 2.12 3.37
N ARG A 50 -27.88 2.59 2.63
CA ARG A 50 -27.66 3.27 1.33
C ARG A 50 -26.75 4.50 1.43
N ILE A 51 -26.92 5.31 2.48
CA ILE A 51 -26.14 6.54 2.71
C ILE A 51 -24.69 6.18 2.99
N ALA A 52 -24.43 5.24 3.91
CA ALA A 52 -23.07 4.81 4.25
C ALA A 52 -22.32 4.25 3.03
N ARG A 53 -22.99 3.42 2.22
CA ARG A 53 -22.45 2.92 0.95
C ARG A 53 -22.16 4.03 -0.06
N ALA A 54 -23.03 5.03 -0.16
CA ALA A 54 -22.82 6.17 -1.05
C ALA A 54 -21.60 6.99 -0.62
N LEU A 55 -21.45 7.28 0.67
CA LEU A 55 -20.28 7.99 1.20
C LEU A 55 -18.98 7.21 0.98
N CYS A 56 -18.97 5.90 1.26
CA CYS A 56 -17.83 5.04 0.97
C CYS A 56 -17.47 5.04 -0.53
N ARG A 57 -18.47 5.06 -1.41
CA ARG A 57 -18.22 5.12 -2.87
C ARG A 57 -17.64 6.46 -3.29
N VAL A 58 -18.17 7.58 -2.79
CA VAL A 58 -17.61 8.92 -3.06
C VAL A 58 -16.14 8.99 -2.62
N TYR A 59 -15.84 8.49 -1.42
CA TYR A 59 -14.47 8.42 -0.92
C TYR A 59 -13.56 7.59 -1.85
N LEU A 60 -13.99 6.39 -2.22
CA LEU A 60 -13.23 5.50 -3.10
C LEU A 60 -12.94 6.13 -4.46
N GLU A 61 -13.97 6.70 -5.09
CA GLU A 61 -13.85 7.33 -6.41
C GLU A 61 -12.98 8.60 -6.36
N SER A 62 -13.11 9.42 -5.31
CA SER A 62 -12.25 10.60 -5.13
C SER A 62 -10.77 10.22 -5.09
N VAL A 63 -10.45 9.15 -4.35
CA VAL A 63 -9.06 8.68 -4.20
C VAL A 63 -8.54 8.03 -5.49
N ARG A 64 -9.40 7.39 -6.29
CA ARG A 64 -9.01 6.72 -7.54
C ARG A 64 -8.92 7.66 -8.74
N ILE A 65 -9.80 8.65 -8.83
CA ILE A 65 -9.85 9.59 -9.96
C ILE A 65 -8.70 10.60 -9.85
N ILE A 66 -8.43 11.10 -8.65
CA ILE A 66 -7.38 12.10 -8.44
C ILE A 66 -6.03 11.39 -8.30
N PRO A 67 -4.99 11.78 -9.07
CA PRO A 67 -3.66 11.20 -8.95
C PRO A 67 -3.12 11.31 -7.52
N LEU A 68 -2.54 10.23 -7.00
CA LEU A 68 -2.04 10.16 -5.63
C LEU A 68 -0.99 11.24 -5.32
N LEU A 69 -0.17 11.60 -6.31
CA LEU A 69 0.81 12.67 -6.19
C LEU A 69 0.15 14.04 -5.93
N VAL A 70 -1.01 14.29 -6.54
CA VAL A 70 -1.76 15.54 -6.31
C VAL A 70 -2.28 15.58 -4.87
N TRP A 71 -2.78 14.46 -4.34
CA TRP A 71 -3.15 14.35 -2.93
C TRP A 71 -1.96 14.63 -2.01
N LEU A 72 -0.78 14.10 -2.35
CA LEU A 72 0.43 14.30 -1.56
C LEU A 72 0.84 15.77 -1.50
N PHE A 73 0.84 16.46 -2.64
CA PHE A 73 1.13 17.89 -2.72
C PHE A 73 0.08 18.74 -1.99
N LEU A 74 -1.19 18.39 -2.18
CA LEU A 74 -2.30 19.14 -1.56
C LEU A 74 -2.25 19.03 -0.03
N VAL A 75 -1.98 17.87 0.52
CA VAL A 75 -1.87 17.68 1.97
C VAL A 75 -0.60 18.34 2.50
N PHE A 76 0.54 18.17 1.85
CA PHE A 76 1.82 18.69 2.32
C PHE A 76 1.88 20.22 2.25
N PHE A 77 1.61 20.81 1.09
CA PHE A 77 1.64 22.28 0.92
C PHE A 77 0.37 22.96 1.43
N GLY A 78 -0.78 22.31 1.26
CA GLY A 78 -2.06 22.85 1.69
C GLY A 78 -2.19 22.94 3.20
N SER A 79 -1.61 22.02 3.96
CA SER A 79 -1.62 22.08 5.43
C SER A 79 -0.92 23.34 5.95
N ALA A 80 0.21 23.72 5.37
CA ALA A 80 0.93 24.93 5.72
C ALA A 80 0.17 26.19 5.28
N THR A 81 -0.38 26.19 4.06
CA THR A 81 -1.02 27.38 3.47
C THR A 81 -2.38 27.71 4.07
N LEU A 82 -3.20 26.66 4.35
CA LEU A 82 -4.60 26.86 4.79
C LEU A 82 -4.76 26.85 6.31
N PHE A 83 -3.90 26.11 7.01
CA PHE A 83 -4.06 25.86 8.45
C PHE A 83 -2.85 26.33 9.28
N ASP A 84 -1.83 26.90 8.63
CA ASP A 84 -0.52 27.23 9.27
C ASP A 84 0.10 26.03 10.00
N TRP A 85 -0.20 24.83 9.50
CA TRP A 85 0.26 23.57 10.07
C TRP A 85 1.35 22.95 9.21
N HIS A 86 2.59 23.09 9.64
CA HIS A 86 3.77 22.58 8.94
C HIS A 86 3.96 21.09 9.21
N LEU A 87 3.25 20.26 8.44
CA LEU A 87 3.41 18.80 8.50
C LEU A 87 4.80 18.40 7.98
N PRO A 88 5.56 17.56 8.72
CA PRO A 88 6.77 16.97 8.16
C PRO A 88 6.44 16.07 6.95
N ALA A 89 7.33 16.02 5.96
CA ALA A 89 7.11 15.26 4.73
C ALA A 89 6.76 13.78 4.98
N ILE A 90 7.39 13.15 5.98
CA ILE A 90 7.09 11.78 6.41
C ILE A 90 5.64 11.69 6.94
N GLY A 91 5.22 12.61 7.79
CA GLY A 91 3.88 12.64 8.36
C GLY A 91 2.78 12.82 7.29
N ALA A 92 2.98 13.77 6.37
CA ALA A 92 2.09 13.99 5.22
C ALA A 92 1.99 12.71 4.35
N SER A 93 3.11 12.04 4.11
CA SER A 93 3.17 10.79 3.33
C SER A 93 2.39 9.66 4.01
N ILE A 94 2.57 9.46 5.32
CA ILE A 94 1.84 8.43 6.09
C ILE A 94 0.33 8.67 6.01
N ILE A 95 -0.12 9.93 6.17
CA ILE A 95 -1.54 10.28 6.09
C ILE A 95 -2.08 9.97 4.69
N VAL A 96 -1.42 10.47 3.64
CA VAL A 96 -1.91 10.33 2.27
C VAL A 96 -1.90 8.87 1.81
N PHE A 97 -0.79 8.16 2.03
CA PHE A 97 -0.70 6.75 1.62
C PHE A 97 -1.58 5.84 2.48
N GLY A 98 -1.76 6.18 3.76
CA GLY A 98 -2.68 5.48 4.65
C GLY A 98 -4.15 5.66 4.22
N VAL A 99 -4.57 6.87 3.91
CA VAL A 99 -5.92 7.18 3.40
C VAL A 99 -6.15 6.52 2.05
N TRP A 100 -5.19 6.62 1.12
CA TRP A 100 -5.27 5.92 -0.16
C TRP A 100 -5.33 4.40 0.02
N GLY A 101 -4.47 3.84 0.85
CA GLY A 101 -4.46 2.40 1.15
C GLY A 101 -5.75 1.93 1.80
N ALA A 102 -6.37 2.76 2.68
CA ALA A 102 -7.65 2.45 3.30
C ALA A 102 -8.80 2.41 2.28
N ALA A 103 -8.82 3.28 1.29
CA ALA A 103 -9.79 3.23 0.21
C ALA A 103 -9.67 1.94 -0.62
N GLU A 104 -8.44 1.56 -1.01
CA GLU A 104 -8.19 0.33 -1.74
C GLU A 104 -8.54 -0.92 -0.91
N MET A 105 -8.12 -0.97 0.38
CA MET A 105 -8.44 -2.06 1.29
C MET A 105 -9.94 -2.18 1.56
N MET A 106 -10.66 -1.06 1.64
CA MET A 106 -12.12 -1.01 1.78
C MET A 106 -12.80 -1.74 0.62
N ASP A 107 -12.39 -1.45 -0.63
CA ASP A 107 -12.96 -2.10 -1.81
C ASP A 107 -12.62 -3.58 -1.89
N LEU A 108 -11.37 -3.97 -1.56
CA LEU A 108 -10.96 -5.37 -1.46
C LEU A 108 -11.79 -6.13 -0.43
N THR A 109 -11.99 -5.54 0.76
CA THR A 109 -12.78 -6.14 1.85
C THR A 109 -14.23 -6.29 1.43
N ARG A 110 -14.84 -5.24 0.86
CA ARG A 110 -16.19 -5.31 0.31
C ARG A 110 -16.31 -6.42 -0.73
N GLY A 111 -15.38 -6.46 -1.70
CA GLY A 111 -15.36 -7.47 -2.75
C GLY A 111 -15.29 -8.89 -2.19
N ALA A 112 -14.41 -9.12 -1.20
CA ALA A 112 -14.28 -10.42 -0.54
C ALA A 112 -15.57 -10.83 0.20
N LEU A 113 -16.17 -9.92 0.97
CA LEU A 113 -17.41 -10.18 1.72
C LEU A 113 -18.62 -10.44 0.81
N THR A 114 -18.66 -9.84 -0.37
CA THR A 114 -19.76 -9.99 -1.33
C THR A 114 -19.52 -11.09 -2.37
N SER A 115 -18.36 -11.77 -2.34
CA SER A 115 -18.00 -12.83 -3.30
C SER A 115 -18.61 -14.20 -3.00
N THR A 116 -19.22 -14.39 -1.82
CA THR A 116 -19.87 -15.66 -1.45
C THR A 116 -21.06 -15.92 -2.35
N SER A 117 -21.17 -17.15 -2.89
CA SER A 117 -22.23 -17.49 -3.81
C SER A 117 -23.60 -17.40 -3.17
N THR A 118 -24.58 -16.93 -3.92
CA THR A 118 -25.99 -16.84 -3.49
C THR A 118 -26.52 -18.22 -3.08
N HIS A 119 -26.06 -19.27 -3.75
CA HIS A 119 -26.45 -20.65 -3.45
C HIS A 119 -26.02 -21.07 -2.03
N GLN A 120 -24.81 -20.76 -1.59
CA GLN A 120 -24.36 -21.06 -0.23
C GLN A 120 -25.17 -20.31 0.83
N ILE A 121 -25.53 -19.06 0.56
CA ILE A 121 -26.37 -18.25 1.44
C ILE A 121 -27.80 -18.82 1.54
N GLN A 122 -28.35 -19.26 0.42
CA GLN A 122 -29.69 -19.88 0.38
C GLN A 122 -29.70 -21.24 1.12
N SER A 123 -28.66 -22.07 0.90
CA SER A 123 -28.51 -23.36 1.58
C SER A 123 -28.39 -23.18 3.11
N ALA A 124 -27.63 -22.18 3.54
CA ALA A 124 -27.51 -21.84 4.96
C ALA A 124 -28.87 -21.48 5.59
N ARG A 125 -29.66 -20.68 4.88
CA ARG A 125 -31.02 -20.31 5.31
C ARG A 125 -31.97 -21.50 5.34
N ALA A 126 -31.87 -22.41 4.36
CA ALA A 126 -32.66 -23.63 4.33
C ALA A 126 -32.35 -24.57 5.52
N LEU A 127 -31.12 -24.52 6.04
CA LEU A 127 -30.68 -25.22 7.26
C LEU A 127 -31.06 -24.46 8.56
N GLY A 128 -31.80 -23.34 8.48
CA GLY A 128 -32.27 -22.58 9.62
C GLY A 128 -31.25 -21.60 10.21
N LEU A 129 -30.11 -21.34 9.55
CA LEU A 129 -29.12 -20.37 10.02
C LEU A 129 -29.69 -18.94 9.90
N SER A 130 -29.56 -18.18 10.97
CA SER A 130 -29.88 -16.75 10.98
C SER A 130 -28.89 -15.97 10.08
N GLY A 131 -29.23 -14.74 9.70
CA GLY A 131 -28.36 -13.88 8.91
C GLY A 131 -27.01 -13.64 9.57
N ALA A 132 -26.97 -13.44 10.89
CA ALA A 132 -25.73 -13.28 11.64
C ALA A 132 -24.90 -14.58 11.63
N GLN A 133 -25.51 -15.74 11.87
CA GLN A 133 -24.82 -17.04 11.80
C GLN A 133 -24.27 -17.31 10.40
N THR A 134 -25.06 -17.04 9.34
CA THR A 134 -24.59 -17.16 7.95
C THR A 134 -23.36 -16.27 7.70
N THR A 135 -23.38 -15.05 8.19
CA THR A 135 -22.27 -14.11 8.03
C THR A 135 -21.02 -14.62 8.74
N TRP A 136 -21.12 -14.98 10.01
CA TRP A 136 -19.96 -15.39 10.82
C TRP A 136 -19.41 -16.78 10.46
N LEU A 137 -20.27 -17.75 10.16
CA LEU A 137 -19.85 -19.13 9.94
C LEU A 137 -19.51 -19.43 8.48
N ILE A 138 -20.06 -18.68 7.53
CA ILE A 138 -19.90 -18.96 6.08
C ILE A 138 -19.18 -17.83 5.35
N ILE A 139 -19.67 -16.59 5.48
CA ILE A 139 -19.13 -15.46 4.70
C ILE A 139 -17.75 -15.05 5.19
N PHE A 140 -17.58 -14.76 6.48
CA PHE A 140 -16.32 -14.25 7.01
C PHE A 140 -15.12 -15.17 6.80
N PRO A 141 -15.18 -16.49 7.07
CA PRO A 141 -14.05 -17.37 6.85
C PRO A 141 -13.60 -17.41 5.38
N GLN A 142 -14.56 -17.45 4.46
CA GLN A 142 -14.27 -17.46 3.02
C GLN A 142 -13.73 -16.11 2.56
N ALA A 143 -14.34 -15.00 3.01
CA ALA A 143 -13.89 -13.66 2.70
C ALA A 143 -12.47 -13.39 3.21
N PHE A 144 -12.13 -13.84 4.41
CA PHE A 144 -10.78 -13.71 4.96
C PHE A 144 -9.72 -14.38 4.07
N LEU A 145 -9.99 -15.62 3.64
CA LEU A 145 -9.07 -16.35 2.75
C LEU A 145 -8.95 -15.69 1.37
N ALA A 146 -10.03 -15.11 0.83
CA ALA A 146 -10.01 -14.37 -0.42
C ALA A 146 -9.27 -13.04 -0.30
N LEU A 147 -9.39 -12.36 0.86
CA LEU A 147 -8.81 -11.06 1.12
C LEU A 147 -7.28 -11.13 1.28
N LEU A 148 -6.73 -12.20 1.85
CA LEU A 148 -5.31 -12.33 2.14
C LEU A 148 -4.39 -12.08 0.92
N PRO A 149 -4.53 -12.76 -0.23
CA PRO A 149 -3.64 -12.54 -1.37
C PRO A 149 -3.79 -11.12 -1.94
N ALA A 150 -5.02 -10.61 -2.01
CA ALA A 150 -5.30 -9.26 -2.51
C ALA A 150 -4.67 -8.18 -1.60
N SER A 151 -4.72 -8.37 -0.28
CA SER A 151 -4.10 -7.47 0.70
C SER A 151 -2.58 -7.45 0.57
N ILE A 152 -1.94 -8.61 0.41
CA ILE A 152 -0.48 -8.70 0.23
C ILE A 152 -0.04 -7.97 -1.05
N ASN A 153 -0.81 -8.09 -2.14
CA ASN A 153 -0.56 -7.35 -3.36
C ASN A 153 -0.69 -5.83 -3.16
N LEU A 154 -1.69 -5.40 -2.38
CA LEU A 154 -1.84 -3.99 -2.00
C LEU A 154 -0.62 -3.52 -1.19
N PHE A 155 -0.15 -4.27 -0.20
CA PHE A 155 1.03 -3.90 0.60
C PHE A 155 2.28 -3.76 -0.25
N SER A 156 2.51 -4.67 -1.20
CA SER A 156 3.61 -4.56 -2.16
C SER A 156 3.50 -3.29 -3.03
N ARG A 157 2.28 -2.88 -3.41
CA ARG A 157 2.06 -1.59 -4.10
C ARG A 157 2.37 -0.41 -3.18
N MET A 158 1.90 -0.44 -1.92
CA MET A 158 2.13 0.62 -0.95
C MET A 158 3.62 0.87 -0.69
N ILE A 159 4.43 -0.20 -0.55
CA ILE A 159 5.89 -0.07 -0.42
C ILE A 159 6.50 0.67 -1.62
N LYS A 160 6.12 0.32 -2.85
CA LYS A 160 6.63 1.00 -4.05
C LYS A 160 6.16 2.45 -4.18
N THR A 161 4.97 2.74 -3.70
CA THR A 161 4.36 4.06 -3.75
C THR A 161 5.07 5.06 -2.84
N THR A 162 5.78 4.61 -1.78
CA THR A 162 6.54 5.52 -0.91
C THR A 162 7.60 6.32 -1.65
N ALA A 163 8.11 5.84 -2.80
CA ALA A 163 9.04 6.60 -3.64
C ALA A 163 8.51 7.99 -4.05
N LEU A 164 7.18 8.20 -4.08
CA LEU A 164 6.58 9.50 -4.38
C LEU A 164 6.90 10.57 -3.33
N MET A 165 7.18 10.18 -2.09
CA MET A 165 7.48 11.16 -1.05
C MET A 165 8.83 11.87 -1.24
N SER A 166 9.72 11.34 -2.09
CA SER A 166 10.93 12.03 -2.52
C SER A 166 10.64 13.38 -3.16
N LEU A 167 9.47 13.53 -3.82
CA LEU A 167 9.04 14.73 -4.53
C LEU A 167 8.61 15.88 -3.58
N ILE A 168 8.31 15.58 -2.33
CA ILE A 168 8.05 16.58 -1.26
C ILE A 168 9.25 16.71 -0.30
N GLY A 169 10.42 16.18 -0.70
CA GLY A 169 11.66 16.33 0.04
C GLY A 169 11.90 15.31 1.16
N ALA A 170 11.07 14.29 1.31
CA ALA A 170 11.34 13.22 2.27
C ALA A 170 12.56 12.40 1.82
N VAL A 171 13.47 12.17 2.77
CA VAL A 171 14.71 11.42 2.52
C VAL A 171 14.43 9.93 2.77
N GLU A 172 14.09 9.23 1.71
CA GLU A 172 13.85 7.78 1.64
C GLU A 172 14.81 7.15 0.61
N LEU A 173 14.67 5.87 0.34
CA LEU A 173 15.61 5.11 -0.51
C LEU A 173 15.87 5.76 -1.88
N LEU A 174 14.82 6.21 -2.60
CA LEU A 174 14.98 6.85 -3.91
C LEU A 174 15.64 8.21 -3.79
N LYS A 175 15.28 9.02 -2.78
CA LYS A 175 15.87 10.34 -2.54
C LYS A 175 17.35 10.24 -2.18
N VAL A 176 17.74 9.29 -1.34
CA VAL A 176 19.16 9.00 -1.05
C VAL A 176 19.90 8.65 -2.34
N GLY A 177 19.31 7.80 -3.18
CA GLY A 177 19.91 7.48 -4.47
C GLY A 177 20.10 8.70 -5.37
N GLN A 178 19.12 9.59 -5.44
CA GLN A 178 19.23 10.85 -6.19
C GLN A 178 20.41 11.71 -5.68
N GLN A 179 20.52 11.86 -4.36
CA GLN A 179 21.64 12.59 -3.74
C GLN A 179 22.99 11.97 -4.06
N LEU A 180 23.09 10.63 -4.04
CA LEU A 180 24.32 9.93 -4.40
C LEU A 180 24.69 10.14 -5.87
N ILE A 181 23.71 10.19 -6.77
CA ILE A 181 23.92 10.51 -8.18
C ILE A 181 24.42 11.94 -8.32
N GLU A 182 23.77 12.92 -7.68
CA GLU A 182 24.15 14.34 -7.74
C GLU A 182 25.61 14.55 -7.29
N ILE A 183 26.05 13.87 -6.24
CA ILE A 183 27.44 13.99 -5.71
C ILE A 183 28.45 13.36 -6.69
N ASN A 184 28.10 12.30 -7.38
CA ASN A 184 29.03 11.49 -8.16
C ASN A 184 28.95 11.73 -9.68
N ILE A 185 27.98 12.48 -10.18
CA ILE A 185 27.69 12.62 -11.61
C ILE A 185 28.87 13.19 -12.43
N LEU A 186 29.69 14.06 -11.81
CA LEU A 186 30.85 14.67 -12.46
C LEU A 186 32.12 13.78 -12.39
N LYS A 187 32.14 12.81 -11.48
CA LYS A 187 33.33 11.97 -11.23
C LYS A 187 33.19 10.60 -11.89
N ILE A 188 31.97 10.04 -11.89
CA ILE A 188 31.70 8.67 -12.31
C ILE A 188 30.77 8.66 -13.51
N PRO A 189 31.28 8.33 -14.70
CA PRO A 189 30.41 8.12 -15.86
C PRO A 189 29.34 7.08 -15.55
N ASN A 190 28.08 7.39 -15.88
CA ASN A 190 26.93 6.49 -15.66
C ASN A 190 26.63 6.18 -14.17
N ALA A 191 27.00 7.03 -13.20
CA ALA A 191 26.66 6.87 -11.79
C ALA A 191 25.15 6.58 -11.59
N SER A 192 24.28 7.24 -12.37
CA SER A 192 22.83 7.03 -12.36
C SER A 192 22.44 5.57 -12.62
N PHE A 193 23.09 4.92 -13.59
CA PHE A 193 22.79 3.54 -13.93
C PHE A 193 23.09 2.58 -12.77
N TYR A 194 24.24 2.76 -12.12
CA TYR A 194 24.64 1.90 -11.00
C TYR A 194 23.75 2.12 -9.77
N VAL A 195 23.47 3.38 -9.42
CA VAL A 195 22.66 3.70 -8.25
C VAL A 195 21.21 3.25 -8.45
N TYR A 196 20.58 3.57 -9.59
CA TYR A 196 19.23 3.11 -9.86
C TYR A 196 19.14 1.59 -10.04
N GLY A 197 20.20 0.95 -10.56
CA GLY A 197 20.29 -0.50 -10.62
C GLY A 197 20.26 -1.14 -9.22
N LEU A 198 21.00 -0.57 -8.25
CA LEU A 198 20.95 -1.03 -6.86
C LEU A 198 19.59 -0.80 -6.23
N ILE A 199 18.98 0.38 -6.41
CA ILE A 199 17.64 0.69 -5.90
C ILE A 199 16.61 -0.28 -6.47
N PHE A 200 16.69 -0.58 -7.77
CA PHE A 200 15.85 -1.60 -8.41
C PHE A 200 15.97 -2.96 -7.72
N VAL A 201 17.20 -3.41 -7.47
CA VAL A 201 17.45 -4.69 -6.77
C VAL A 201 16.87 -4.66 -5.35
N LEU A 202 17.05 -3.57 -4.61
CA LEU A 202 16.52 -3.43 -3.25
C LEU A 202 14.98 -3.49 -3.23
N TYR A 203 14.29 -2.74 -4.09
CA TYR A 203 12.83 -2.84 -4.21
C TYR A 203 12.37 -4.23 -4.68
N PHE A 204 13.12 -4.85 -5.59
CA PHE A 204 12.83 -6.21 -6.04
C PHE A 204 12.91 -7.20 -4.88
N VAL A 205 13.98 -7.17 -4.10
CA VAL A 205 14.17 -8.06 -2.92
C VAL A 205 13.08 -7.85 -1.88
N LEU A 206 12.63 -6.60 -1.66
CA LEU A 206 11.54 -6.30 -0.75
C LEU A 206 10.17 -6.79 -1.25
N CYS A 207 9.87 -6.58 -2.51
CA CYS A 207 8.53 -6.79 -3.03
C CYS A 207 8.31 -8.19 -3.61
N TYR A 208 9.37 -8.87 -4.09
CA TYR A 208 9.27 -10.21 -4.68
C TYR A 208 8.73 -11.26 -3.72
N PRO A 209 9.20 -11.36 -2.44
CA PRO A 209 8.65 -12.33 -1.48
C PRO A 209 7.16 -12.12 -1.23
N LEU A 210 6.71 -10.87 -1.14
CA LEU A 210 5.29 -10.53 -0.97
C LEU A 210 4.46 -10.98 -2.18
N SER A 211 4.94 -10.69 -3.39
CA SER A 211 4.26 -11.09 -4.63
C SER A 211 4.21 -12.62 -4.77
N TYR A 212 5.28 -13.32 -4.43
CA TYR A 212 5.33 -14.77 -4.46
C TYR A 212 4.38 -15.40 -3.43
N LEU A 213 4.33 -14.87 -2.21
CA LEU A 213 3.40 -15.31 -1.16
C LEU A 213 1.95 -15.12 -1.60
N SER A 214 1.63 -13.95 -2.14
CA SER A 214 0.29 -13.66 -2.67
C SER A 214 -0.15 -14.70 -3.72
N GLN A 215 0.69 -14.96 -4.73
CA GLN A 215 0.40 -15.93 -5.78
C GLN A 215 0.20 -17.36 -5.24
N ARG A 216 1.01 -17.78 -4.26
CA ARG A 216 0.83 -19.09 -3.62
C ARG A 216 -0.49 -19.19 -2.86
N LEU A 217 -0.86 -18.15 -2.12
CA LEU A 217 -2.14 -18.11 -1.40
C LEU A 217 -3.32 -18.11 -2.36
N GLU A 218 -3.23 -17.37 -3.45
CA GLU A 218 -4.28 -17.32 -4.46
C GLU A 218 -4.51 -18.70 -5.12
N LYS A 219 -3.45 -19.39 -5.54
CA LYS A 219 -3.54 -20.75 -6.10
C LYS A 219 -4.17 -21.73 -5.11
N LYS A 220 -3.77 -21.69 -3.83
CA LYS A 220 -4.34 -22.53 -2.79
C LYS A 220 -5.82 -22.26 -2.56
N TYR A 221 -6.22 -20.99 -2.58
CA TYR A 221 -7.61 -20.58 -2.44
C TYR A 221 -8.49 -21.02 -3.62
N GLN A 222 -7.99 -20.88 -4.85
CA GLN A 222 -8.70 -21.33 -6.05
C GLN A 222 -8.90 -22.85 -6.07
N HIS A 223 -7.87 -23.62 -5.68
CA HIS A 223 -7.95 -25.09 -5.61
C HIS A 223 -9.00 -25.59 -4.60
N ASN A 224 -9.21 -24.89 -3.52
CA ASN A 224 -10.21 -25.27 -2.50
C ASN A 224 -11.66 -24.86 -2.87
N ARG A 225 -11.87 -24.15 -3.98
CA ARG A 225 -13.20 -23.72 -4.46
C ARG A 225 -13.75 -24.58 -5.62
N GLY A 226 -12.91 -25.33 -6.29
CA GLY A 226 -13.29 -26.30 -7.33
C GLY A 226 -13.53 -27.68 -6.74
#